data_d82951692b4ff2064a69bcb48398fe42
#
_entry.id   d82951692b4ff2064a69bcb48398fe42
#
_cell.length_a   1.000
_cell.length_b   1.000
_cell.length_c   1.000
_cell.angle_alpha   90.00
_cell.angle_beta   90.00
_cell.angle_gamma   90.00
#
_symmetry.space_group_name_H-M   'P 1'
#
loop_
_entity.id
_entity.type
_entity.pdbx_description
1 polymer ?
#
loop_
_entity_poly.entity_id
_entity_poly.type
_entity_poly.pdbx_seq_one_letter_code
_entity_poly.pdbx_strand_id
1 'polypeptide(L)'
;MPTTTSITTTYAGEFAGKYIAAALLSAPTLEKGGITIMPNVKYKQVIKRVATDDIIKNATCDYDPTSTITLTERVLQPESFQVNLTLCKSDFRSDWDAIQMGYSAFDVLPKSFADFLIAHAAEKVAAGMETSIWQGVNATAGQFAGIMTQLTTDASLPAAQEIAAVGGGVNASNVIAQLGLIIDALPAALYGKEDLTLYVSNNIYRAYVRALGGFAASGVGANGYDNKGTNQVLNDLYFDGVKIFLANGLASNTALLSQTSNLYFATGLMNDMNEVKVLDMGDIDGSQNVRVVMRFTADAKYGFASDVVTYGITNSAN
;
A
#
# COMPACT_ATOMS: atom_id res chain seq x y z
N MET A 1 1.60 7.26 -53.52
CA MET A 1 2.67 7.66 -52.60
C MET A 1 2.31 7.16 -51.23
N PRO A 2 3.14 6.42 -50.54
CA PRO A 2 2.82 6.00 -49.19
C PRO A 2 2.91 7.23 -48.28
N THR A 3 1.81 7.61 -47.67
CA THR A 3 1.74 8.62 -46.61
C THR A 3 2.40 8.02 -45.39
N THR A 4 3.56 8.53 -45.03
CA THR A 4 4.21 8.20 -43.76
C THR A 4 3.45 8.91 -42.66
N THR A 5 2.61 8.21 -41.93
CA THR A 5 1.92 8.74 -40.76
C THR A 5 2.94 8.83 -39.63
N SER A 6 3.42 10.02 -39.33
CA SER A 6 4.25 10.28 -38.16
C SER A 6 3.34 10.38 -36.97
N ILE A 7 3.27 9.33 -36.15
CA ILE A 7 2.57 9.35 -34.85
C ILE A 7 3.46 10.15 -33.87
N THR A 8 3.18 11.43 -33.72
CA THR A 8 3.95 12.34 -32.86
C THR A 8 3.44 12.45 -31.42
N THR A 9 2.38 11.70 -31.08
CA THR A 9 1.73 11.76 -29.75
C THR A 9 1.95 10.53 -28.87
N THR A 10 3.04 9.80 -29.11
CA THR A 10 3.42 8.74 -28.19
C THR A 10 4.20 9.38 -27.05
N TYR A 11 3.55 9.62 -25.95
CA TYR A 11 4.21 9.96 -24.68
C TYR A 11 4.91 8.70 -24.12
N ALA A 12 5.92 8.23 -24.80
CA ALA A 12 6.88 7.28 -24.28
C ALA A 12 8.12 8.06 -23.90
N GLY A 13 8.37 8.28 -22.64
CA GLY A 13 9.53 9.02 -22.24
C GLY A 13 9.68 9.18 -20.74
N GLU A 14 10.75 9.82 -20.34
CA GLU A 14 11.17 10.06 -18.97
C GLU A 14 10.10 10.70 -18.06
N PHE A 15 9.16 11.45 -18.63
CA PHE A 15 8.02 12.05 -17.93
C PHE A 15 6.94 11.01 -17.58
N ALA A 16 6.62 10.09 -18.46
CA ALA A 16 5.66 9.01 -18.18
C ALA A 16 6.18 8.12 -17.05
N GLY A 17 7.46 7.80 -17.04
CA GLY A 17 8.11 7.06 -15.98
C GLY A 17 8.02 7.71 -14.61
N LYS A 18 8.19 9.02 -14.54
CA LYS A 18 8.02 9.78 -13.30
C LYS A 18 6.59 9.71 -12.76
N TYR A 19 5.59 9.77 -13.63
CA TYR A 19 4.18 9.77 -13.20
C TYR A 19 3.73 8.39 -12.68
N ILE A 20 4.15 7.30 -13.28
CA ILE A 20 3.81 5.96 -12.79
C ILE A 20 4.57 5.61 -11.50
N ALA A 21 5.85 5.90 -11.45
CA ALA A 21 6.62 5.73 -10.22
C ALA A 21 6.02 6.57 -9.08
N ALA A 22 5.57 7.80 -9.36
CA ALA A 22 4.85 8.63 -8.40
C ALA A 22 3.49 8.03 -8.01
N ALA A 23 2.74 7.42 -8.93
CA ALA A 23 1.45 6.80 -8.64
C ALA A 23 1.60 5.60 -7.68
N LEU A 24 2.58 4.76 -7.88
CA LEU A 24 2.87 3.64 -6.98
C LEU A 24 3.49 4.08 -5.66
N LEU A 25 4.32 5.11 -5.68
CA LEU A 25 4.98 5.67 -4.51
C LEU A 25 4.08 6.63 -3.72
N SER A 26 3.07 7.23 -4.32
CA SER A 26 2.13 8.13 -3.63
C SER A 26 1.10 7.39 -2.78
N ALA A 27 1.00 6.06 -2.90
CA ALA A 27 0.32 5.26 -1.87
C ALA A 27 1.06 5.45 -0.54
N PRO A 28 0.41 5.94 0.53
CA PRO A 28 1.09 6.28 1.78
C PRO A 28 1.93 5.14 2.34
N THR A 29 1.48 3.91 2.16
CA THR A 29 2.16 2.70 2.62
C THR A 29 3.48 2.46 1.90
N LEU A 30 3.55 2.71 0.59
CA LEU A 30 4.77 2.53 -0.21
C LEU A 30 5.70 3.75 -0.11
N GLU A 31 5.16 4.97 -0.13
CA GLU A 31 5.90 6.22 -0.12
C GLU A 31 6.68 6.42 1.18
N LYS A 32 6.06 6.10 2.33
CA LYS A 32 6.66 6.28 3.66
C LYS A 32 7.47 5.07 4.14
N GLY A 33 7.72 4.10 3.26
CA GLY A 33 8.51 2.92 3.62
C GLY A 33 7.83 1.98 4.62
N GLY A 34 6.49 1.95 4.61
CA GLY A 34 5.71 1.06 5.48
C GLY A 34 5.80 -0.43 5.13
N ILE A 35 6.28 -0.76 3.94
CA ILE A 35 6.40 -2.14 3.43
C ILE A 35 7.71 -2.28 2.66
N THR A 36 8.31 -3.46 2.70
CA THR A 36 9.51 -3.78 1.92
C THR A 36 9.15 -3.99 0.45
N ILE A 37 9.69 -3.14 -0.43
CA ILE A 37 9.46 -3.24 -1.87
C ILE A 37 10.46 -4.22 -2.49
N MET A 38 9.95 -5.21 -3.22
CA MET A 38 10.72 -6.16 -4.02
C MET A 38 10.55 -5.86 -5.52
N PRO A 39 11.50 -5.15 -6.14
CA PRO A 39 11.46 -4.89 -7.57
C PRO A 39 11.92 -6.10 -8.38
N ASN A 40 11.56 -6.13 -9.67
CA ASN A 40 12.02 -7.12 -10.65
C ASN A 40 11.58 -8.56 -10.40
N VAL A 41 10.43 -8.77 -9.77
CA VAL A 41 9.84 -10.09 -9.61
C VAL A 41 9.10 -10.45 -10.91
N LYS A 42 9.76 -11.24 -11.79
CA LYS A 42 9.22 -11.56 -13.12
C LYS A 42 8.09 -12.59 -13.10
N TYR A 43 8.16 -13.57 -12.21
CA TYR A 43 7.17 -14.65 -12.16
C TYR A 43 6.80 -15.02 -10.73
N LYS A 44 7.73 -15.59 -9.98
CA LYS A 44 7.55 -16.01 -8.59
C LYS A 44 8.82 -15.76 -7.80
N GLN A 45 8.66 -15.27 -6.59
CA GLN A 45 9.73 -15.19 -5.60
C GLN A 45 9.32 -15.94 -4.36
N VAL A 46 10.22 -16.75 -3.82
CA VAL A 46 9.99 -17.54 -2.62
C VAL A 46 10.64 -16.86 -1.44
N ILE A 47 9.85 -16.54 -0.43
CA ILE A 47 10.31 -16.03 0.87
C ILE A 47 10.45 -17.24 1.77
N LYS A 48 11.66 -17.49 2.30
CA LYS A 48 11.96 -18.66 3.14
C LYS A 48 12.23 -18.24 4.57
N ARG A 49 11.70 -18.99 5.51
CA ARG A 49 12.02 -18.90 6.94
C ARG A 49 12.63 -20.19 7.42
N VAL A 50 13.67 -20.04 8.22
CA VAL A 50 14.25 -21.14 8.99
C VAL A 50 13.80 -20.97 10.43
N ALA A 51 13.10 -21.95 10.96
CA ALA A 51 12.77 -22.05 12.39
C ALA A 51 13.53 -23.23 12.99
N THR A 52 14.08 -23.03 14.17
CA THR A 52 14.76 -24.07 14.94
C THR A 52 14.16 -24.09 16.35
N ASP A 53 13.93 -25.28 16.86
CA ASP A 53 13.56 -25.47 18.27
C ASP A 53 14.79 -25.26 19.17
N ASP A 54 14.63 -25.43 20.48
CA ASP A 54 15.74 -25.29 21.43
C ASP A 54 16.92 -26.17 21.05
N ILE A 55 18.07 -25.55 20.78
CA ILE A 55 19.27 -26.22 20.29
C ILE A 55 20.19 -26.64 21.45
N ILE A 56 20.04 -25.99 22.62
CA ILE A 56 20.92 -26.20 23.77
C ILE A 56 20.38 -27.34 24.62
N LYS A 57 21.24 -28.32 24.89
CA LYS A 57 20.97 -29.39 25.88
C LYS A 57 22.17 -29.61 26.79
N ASN A 58 21.96 -30.36 27.86
CA ASN A 58 23.05 -30.79 28.74
C ASN A 58 24.02 -31.72 27.97
N ALA A 59 25.30 -31.58 28.24
CA ALA A 59 26.34 -32.39 27.60
C ALA A 59 26.14 -33.88 27.92
N THR A 60 26.21 -34.72 26.89
CA THR A 60 26.23 -36.18 26.97
C THR A 60 27.46 -36.69 26.25
N CYS A 61 27.91 -37.92 26.58
CA CYS A 61 29.07 -38.52 25.91
C CYS A 61 28.80 -38.86 24.45
N ASP A 62 27.55 -39.13 24.10
CA ASP A 62 27.15 -39.55 22.76
C ASP A 62 26.53 -38.39 21.97
N TYR A 63 26.70 -38.41 20.65
CA TYR A 63 26.00 -37.50 19.76
C TYR A 63 24.50 -37.89 19.65
N ASP A 64 23.65 -37.01 20.11
CA ASP A 64 22.21 -37.15 20.05
C ASP A 64 21.59 -35.83 19.54
N PRO A 65 20.98 -35.83 18.35
CA PRO A 65 20.39 -34.58 17.80
C PRO A 65 19.24 -34.13 18.66
N THR A 66 19.22 -32.83 19.01
CA THR A 66 18.26 -32.25 19.95
C THR A 66 17.18 -31.43 19.29
N SER A 67 17.43 -30.88 18.10
CA SER A 67 16.48 -29.99 17.46
C SER A 67 16.24 -30.35 15.99
N THR A 68 15.06 -29.95 15.52
CA THR A 68 14.69 -29.99 14.11
C THR A 68 14.78 -28.61 13.49
N ILE A 69 15.27 -28.55 12.26
CA ILE A 69 15.24 -27.31 11.45
C ILE A 69 14.01 -27.41 10.54
N THR A 70 13.09 -26.50 10.71
CA THR A 70 11.89 -26.40 9.87
C THR A 70 12.05 -25.27 8.87
N LEU A 71 11.90 -25.59 7.60
CA LEU A 71 11.88 -24.61 6.50
C LEU A 71 10.43 -24.36 6.10
N THR A 72 9.98 -23.13 6.22
CA THR A 72 8.67 -22.69 5.70
C THR A 72 8.89 -21.72 4.56
N GLU A 73 8.01 -21.76 3.56
CA GLU A 73 8.11 -20.89 2.40
C GLU A 73 6.77 -20.22 2.08
N ARG A 74 6.84 -18.98 1.59
CA ARG A 74 5.72 -18.27 0.99
C ARG A 74 6.08 -17.81 -0.40
N VAL A 75 5.14 -17.95 -1.31
CA VAL A 75 5.33 -17.57 -2.72
C VAL A 75 4.67 -16.23 -2.96
N LEU A 76 5.47 -15.28 -3.43
CA LEU A 76 5.06 -13.96 -3.92
C LEU A 76 4.96 -14.04 -5.44
N GLN A 77 3.77 -13.80 -6.00
CA GLN A 77 3.51 -13.91 -7.43
C GLN A 77 2.74 -12.68 -7.92
N PRO A 78 3.44 -11.70 -8.53
CA PRO A 78 2.78 -10.52 -9.07
C PRO A 78 1.78 -10.85 -10.17
N GLU A 79 0.62 -10.21 -10.12
CA GLU A 79 -0.43 -10.26 -11.14
C GLU A 79 -0.33 -9.04 -12.05
N SER A 80 -0.73 -9.21 -13.32
CA SER A 80 -0.68 -8.16 -14.32
C SER A 80 -1.97 -7.35 -14.31
N PHE A 81 -1.84 -6.03 -14.21
CA PHE A 81 -2.94 -5.07 -14.24
C PHE A 81 -2.83 -4.14 -15.43
N GLN A 82 -3.96 -3.63 -15.87
CA GLN A 82 -4.02 -2.65 -16.93
C GLN A 82 -5.05 -1.57 -16.60
N VAL A 83 -4.74 -0.36 -17.01
CA VAL A 83 -5.64 0.78 -16.98
C VAL A 83 -5.91 1.19 -18.42
N ASN A 84 -7.17 1.11 -18.84
CA ASN A 84 -7.62 1.50 -20.17
C ASN A 84 -8.71 2.57 -19.99
N LEU A 85 -8.37 3.84 -20.26
CA LEU A 85 -9.32 4.93 -20.25
C LEU A 85 -9.53 5.43 -21.66
N THR A 86 -10.78 5.74 -21.99
CA THR A 86 -11.14 6.39 -23.26
C THR A 86 -11.94 7.64 -22.93
N LEU A 87 -11.52 8.78 -23.48
CA LEU A 87 -12.10 10.09 -23.28
C LEU A 87 -12.41 10.71 -24.61
N CYS A 88 -13.55 11.36 -24.74
CA CYS A 88 -13.89 12.12 -25.94
C CYS A 88 -13.37 13.56 -25.81
N LYS A 89 -12.60 14.03 -26.79
CA LYS A 89 -12.06 15.42 -26.79
C LYS A 89 -13.18 16.46 -26.75
N SER A 90 -14.32 16.19 -27.39
CA SER A 90 -15.45 17.11 -27.47
C SER A 90 -16.03 17.47 -26.10
N ASP A 91 -15.99 16.53 -25.12
CA ASP A 91 -16.60 16.71 -23.82
C ASP A 91 -15.77 17.65 -22.92
N PHE A 92 -14.45 17.69 -23.15
CA PHE A 92 -13.53 18.52 -22.37
C PHE A 92 -13.12 19.82 -23.08
N ARG A 93 -13.48 19.92 -24.36
CA ARG A 93 -13.07 21.03 -25.19
C ARG A 93 -13.63 22.36 -24.73
N SER A 94 -14.92 22.39 -24.35
CA SER A 94 -15.57 23.61 -23.89
C SER A 94 -14.94 24.19 -22.61
N ASP A 95 -14.48 23.33 -21.71
CA ASP A 95 -13.86 23.74 -20.44
C ASP A 95 -12.42 24.16 -20.64
N TRP A 96 -11.71 23.52 -21.59
CA TRP A 96 -10.29 23.83 -21.87
C TRP A 96 -10.13 25.01 -22.83
N ASP A 97 -11.03 25.17 -23.83
CA ASP A 97 -11.06 26.31 -24.74
C ASP A 97 -11.36 27.63 -23.98
N ALA A 98 -12.08 27.57 -22.85
CA ALA A 98 -12.29 28.72 -21.98
C ALA A 98 -10.99 29.26 -21.34
N ILE A 99 -9.96 28.41 -21.22
CA ILE A 99 -8.65 28.75 -20.65
C ILE A 99 -7.65 29.13 -21.74
N GLN A 100 -7.75 28.55 -22.93
CA GLN A 100 -6.86 28.81 -24.07
C GLN A 100 -7.67 29.19 -25.31
N MET A 101 -7.83 30.47 -25.58
CA MET A 101 -8.52 30.99 -26.77
C MET A 101 -7.77 30.56 -28.05
N GLY A 102 -8.45 29.79 -28.92
CA GLY A 102 -8.01 29.61 -30.30
C GLY A 102 -7.65 28.21 -30.74
N TYR A 103 -8.16 27.14 -30.15
CA TYR A 103 -7.93 25.77 -30.61
C TYR A 103 -8.91 25.33 -31.72
N SER A 104 -8.37 24.78 -32.81
CA SER A 104 -9.16 24.14 -33.88
C SER A 104 -9.57 22.71 -33.51
N ALA A 105 -10.68 22.22 -34.09
CA ALA A 105 -11.15 20.84 -33.93
C ALA A 105 -10.13 19.77 -34.35
N PHE A 106 -9.18 20.17 -35.19
CA PHE A 106 -8.17 19.31 -35.81
C PHE A 106 -6.79 19.45 -35.16
N ASP A 107 -6.67 20.29 -34.12
CA ASP A 107 -5.40 20.45 -33.43
C ASP A 107 -5.05 19.25 -32.54
N VAL A 108 -3.76 18.97 -32.44
CA VAL A 108 -3.18 17.95 -31.59
C VAL A 108 -3.49 18.26 -30.12
N LEU A 109 -3.75 17.22 -29.34
CA LEU A 109 -4.03 17.34 -27.91
C LEU A 109 -2.97 18.21 -27.20
N PRO A 110 -3.36 19.27 -26.46
CA PRO A 110 -2.40 20.10 -25.74
C PRO A 110 -1.60 19.26 -24.74
N LYS A 111 -0.32 19.51 -24.64
CA LYS A 111 0.58 18.80 -23.71
C LYS A 111 0.09 18.88 -22.26
N SER A 112 -0.40 20.05 -21.85
CA SER A 112 -0.93 20.28 -20.51
C SER A 112 -2.16 19.43 -20.19
N PHE A 113 -3.02 19.10 -21.17
CA PHE A 113 -4.18 18.24 -20.98
C PHE A 113 -3.76 16.77 -20.86
N ALA A 114 -2.80 16.32 -21.66
CA ALA A 114 -2.25 14.98 -21.54
C ALA A 114 -1.59 14.78 -20.15
N ASP A 115 -0.84 15.77 -19.67
CA ASP A 115 -0.22 15.74 -18.35
C ASP A 115 -1.26 15.69 -17.23
N PHE A 116 -2.36 16.44 -17.35
CA PHE A 116 -3.48 16.39 -16.41
C PHE A 116 -4.15 15.02 -16.36
N LEU A 117 -4.41 14.40 -17.52
CA LEU A 117 -5.00 13.07 -17.59
C LEU A 117 -4.11 12.01 -16.96
N ILE A 118 -2.81 12.08 -17.21
CA ILE A 118 -1.82 11.18 -16.64
C ILE A 118 -1.81 11.34 -15.10
N ALA A 119 -1.78 12.58 -14.61
CA ALA A 119 -1.78 12.85 -13.17
C ALA A 119 -3.05 12.33 -12.49
N HIS A 120 -4.23 12.57 -13.09
CA HIS A 120 -5.50 12.08 -12.56
C HIS A 120 -5.60 10.55 -12.56
N ALA A 121 -5.17 9.89 -13.63
CA ALA A 121 -5.13 8.44 -13.70
C ALA A 121 -4.15 7.86 -12.65
N ALA A 122 -2.99 8.49 -12.48
CA ALA A 122 -1.99 8.12 -11.49
C ALA A 122 -2.53 8.19 -10.05
N GLU A 123 -3.25 9.26 -9.72
CA GLU A 123 -3.90 9.41 -8.40
C GLU A 123 -4.93 8.30 -8.12
N LYS A 124 -5.75 7.96 -9.12
CA LYS A 124 -6.74 6.87 -9.00
C LYS A 124 -6.08 5.51 -8.85
N VAL A 125 -5.02 5.26 -9.60
CA VAL A 125 -4.23 4.02 -9.48
C VAL A 125 -3.58 3.93 -8.10
N ALA A 126 -2.99 5.01 -7.60
CA ALA A 126 -2.38 5.04 -6.28
C ALA A 126 -3.40 4.73 -5.16
N ALA A 127 -4.59 5.33 -5.20
CA ALA A 127 -5.66 5.06 -4.24
C ALA A 127 -6.16 3.60 -4.32
N GLY A 128 -6.30 3.07 -5.53
CA GLY A 128 -6.67 1.67 -5.76
C GLY A 128 -5.62 0.69 -5.25
N MET A 129 -4.34 1.01 -5.47
CA MET A 129 -3.21 0.20 -4.99
C MET A 129 -3.12 0.19 -3.46
N GLU A 130 -3.27 1.34 -2.81
CA GLU A 130 -3.28 1.43 -1.35
C GLU A 130 -4.39 0.56 -0.73
N THR A 131 -5.58 0.59 -1.32
CA THR A 131 -6.69 -0.26 -0.88
C THR A 131 -6.41 -1.75 -1.13
N SER A 132 -5.84 -2.09 -2.31
CA SER A 132 -5.53 -3.46 -2.68
C SER A 132 -4.45 -4.09 -1.82
N ILE A 133 -3.42 -3.33 -1.42
CA ILE A 133 -2.36 -3.80 -0.51
C ILE A 133 -2.95 -4.32 0.80
N TRP A 134 -3.95 -3.65 1.34
CA TRP A 134 -4.51 -4.00 2.65
C TRP A 134 -5.72 -4.91 2.57
N GLN A 135 -6.70 -4.57 1.74
CA GLN A 135 -8.03 -5.20 1.72
C GLN A 135 -8.41 -5.86 0.39
N GLY A 136 -7.51 -5.84 -0.59
CA GLY A 136 -7.81 -6.35 -1.92
C GLY A 136 -8.34 -7.77 -1.89
N VAL A 137 -9.29 -8.07 -2.78
CA VAL A 137 -9.86 -9.39 -2.99
C VAL A 137 -9.56 -9.80 -4.43
N ASN A 138 -8.79 -10.86 -4.62
CA ASN A 138 -8.35 -11.31 -5.95
C ASN A 138 -9.51 -11.65 -6.91
N ALA A 139 -10.68 -12.00 -6.38
CA ALA A 139 -11.89 -12.22 -7.19
C ALA A 139 -12.47 -10.92 -7.77
N THR A 140 -12.04 -9.75 -7.28
CA THR A 140 -12.49 -8.45 -7.76
C THR A 140 -11.54 -7.94 -8.84
N ALA A 141 -12.10 -7.57 -10.00
CA ALA A 141 -11.29 -7.05 -11.11
C ALA A 141 -10.45 -5.84 -10.68
N GLY A 142 -9.15 -5.86 -11.02
CA GLY A 142 -8.22 -4.78 -10.70
C GLY A 142 -7.65 -4.81 -9.28
N GLN A 143 -7.86 -5.89 -8.54
CA GLN A 143 -7.34 -6.09 -7.19
C GLN A 143 -6.57 -7.41 -7.08
N PHE A 144 -5.51 -7.44 -6.29
CA PHE A 144 -4.84 -8.65 -5.81
C PHE A 144 -5.24 -8.93 -4.36
N ALA A 145 -4.89 -10.10 -3.85
CA ALA A 145 -5.19 -10.46 -2.47
C ALA A 145 -4.41 -9.58 -1.48
N GLY A 146 -5.12 -8.74 -0.72
CA GLY A 146 -4.54 -7.85 0.27
C GLY A 146 -4.04 -8.57 1.52
N ILE A 147 -3.14 -7.95 2.27
CA ILE A 147 -2.51 -8.52 3.46
C ILE A 147 -3.57 -8.94 4.50
N MET A 148 -4.52 -8.06 4.81
CA MET A 148 -5.58 -8.37 5.79
C MET A 148 -6.50 -9.48 5.29
N THR A 149 -6.85 -9.47 4.00
CA THR A 149 -7.68 -10.51 3.37
C THR A 149 -7.02 -11.88 3.43
N GLN A 150 -5.72 -11.95 3.19
CA GLN A 150 -4.97 -13.21 3.31
C GLN A 150 -4.94 -13.73 4.76
N LEU A 151 -4.80 -12.83 5.74
CA LEU A 151 -4.78 -13.19 7.17
C LEU A 151 -6.12 -13.73 7.69
N THR A 152 -7.25 -13.42 7.04
CA THR A 152 -8.57 -13.97 7.43
C THR A 152 -8.72 -15.46 7.15
N THR A 153 -7.81 -16.07 6.40
CA THR A 153 -7.89 -17.50 6.00
C THR A 153 -6.60 -18.28 6.27
N ASP A 154 -5.61 -17.64 6.88
CA ASP A 154 -4.32 -18.29 7.15
C ASP A 154 -4.32 -19.04 8.49
N ALA A 155 -4.38 -20.36 8.45
CA ALA A 155 -4.30 -21.24 9.61
C ALA A 155 -2.98 -21.12 10.40
N SER A 156 -1.95 -20.46 9.86
CA SER A 156 -0.68 -20.21 10.56
C SER A 156 -0.69 -18.97 11.45
N LEU A 157 -1.77 -18.17 11.44
CA LEU A 157 -1.96 -17.06 12.37
C LEU A 157 -2.39 -17.63 13.72
N PRO A 158 -1.62 -17.42 14.82
CA PRO A 158 -2.03 -17.90 16.13
C PRO A 158 -3.29 -17.17 16.64
N ALA A 159 -4.25 -17.90 17.17
CA ALA A 159 -5.49 -17.32 17.71
C ALA A 159 -5.26 -16.27 18.82
N ALA A 160 -4.16 -16.40 19.58
CA ALA A 160 -3.77 -15.42 20.61
C ALA A 160 -3.35 -14.07 20.01
N GLN A 161 -3.00 -14.00 18.73
CA GLN A 161 -2.60 -12.80 18.01
C GLN A 161 -3.75 -12.19 17.20
N GLU A 162 -4.94 -12.75 17.30
CA GLU A 162 -6.15 -12.26 16.68
C GLU A 162 -7.01 -11.54 17.72
N ILE A 163 -7.04 -10.21 17.64
CA ILE A 163 -7.80 -9.38 18.56
C ILE A 163 -9.10 -8.92 17.90
N ALA A 164 -10.22 -9.30 18.50
CA ALA A 164 -11.53 -8.87 18.00
C ALA A 164 -11.73 -7.36 18.17
N ALA A 165 -12.42 -6.74 17.21
CA ALA A 165 -12.79 -5.35 17.33
C ALA A 165 -13.76 -5.11 18.50
N VAL A 166 -13.57 -4.01 19.21
CA VAL A 166 -14.51 -3.58 20.26
C VAL A 166 -15.89 -3.28 19.66
N GLY A 167 -16.94 -3.74 20.32
CA GLY A 167 -18.32 -3.39 19.96
C GLY A 167 -18.53 -1.87 19.98
N GLY A 168 -19.15 -1.32 18.95
CA GLY A 168 -19.36 0.13 18.81
C GLY A 168 -18.17 0.89 18.22
N GLY A 169 -17.06 0.22 17.89
CA GLY A 169 -15.89 0.81 17.22
C GLY A 169 -14.94 1.53 18.17
N VAL A 170 -13.77 1.88 17.62
CA VAL A 170 -12.71 2.57 18.35
C VAL A 170 -12.98 4.08 18.37
N ASN A 171 -12.91 4.67 19.57
CA ASN A 171 -13.10 6.10 19.83
C ASN A 171 -12.05 6.62 20.83
N ALA A 172 -12.06 7.92 21.11
CA ALA A 172 -11.05 8.55 21.96
C ALA A 172 -11.02 8.02 23.42
N SER A 173 -12.12 7.45 23.92
CA SER A 173 -12.18 6.94 25.31
C SER A 173 -11.64 5.50 25.43
N ASN A 174 -11.69 4.69 24.38
CA ASN A 174 -11.29 3.29 24.42
C ASN A 174 -10.00 2.96 23.63
N VAL A 175 -9.53 3.87 22.77
CA VAL A 175 -8.41 3.61 21.85
C VAL A 175 -7.13 3.17 22.57
N ILE A 176 -6.79 3.77 23.70
CA ILE A 176 -5.58 3.44 24.48
C ILE A 176 -5.67 1.98 24.96
N ALA A 177 -6.81 1.57 25.49
CA ALA A 177 -7.02 0.20 25.95
C ALA A 177 -6.96 -0.81 24.76
N GLN A 178 -7.53 -0.44 23.62
CA GLN A 178 -7.51 -1.31 22.45
C GLN A 178 -6.09 -1.44 21.85
N LEU A 179 -5.31 -0.36 21.81
CA LEU A 179 -3.91 -0.41 21.40
C LEU A 179 -3.06 -1.23 22.37
N GLY A 180 -3.34 -1.14 23.67
CA GLY A 180 -2.70 -1.98 24.69
C GLY A 180 -2.91 -3.47 24.42
N LEU A 181 -4.15 -3.91 24.14
CA LEU A 181 -4.45 -5.31 23.80
C LEU A 181 -3.66 -5.82 22.58
N ILE A 182 -3.43 -4.94 21.58
CA ILE A 182 -2.64 -5.31 20.40
C ILE A 182 -1.17 -5.53 20.77
N ILE A 183 -0.61 -4.66 21.62
CA ILE A 183 0.78 -4.79 22.07
C ILE A 183 0.95 -6.00 23.01
N ASP A 184 0.00 -6.24 23.90
CA ASP A 184 0.03 -7.38 24.83
C ASP A 184 -0.02 -8.73 24.11
N ALA A 185 -0.65 -8.78 22.93
CA ALA A 185 -0.71 -10.00 22.11
C ALA A 185 0.57 -10.25 21.29
N LEU A 186 1.53 -9.31 21.33
CA LEU A 186 2.77 -9.45 20.58
C LEU A 186 3.68 -10.51 21.22
N PRO A 187 4.28 -11.43 20.44
CA PRO A 187 5.33 -12.31 20.94
C PRO A 187 6.49 -11.54 21.55
N ALA A 188 6.93 -11.92 22.76
CA ALA A 188 7.98 -11.22 23.49
C ALA A 188 9.30 -11.07 22.71
N ALA A 189 9.59 -12.00 21.80
CA ALA A 189 10.77 -11.96 20.94
C ALA A 189 10.77 -10.81 19.90
N LEU A 190 9.59 -10.24 19.62
CA LEU A 190 9.44 -9.16 18.65
C LEU A 190 9.43 -7.77 19.30
N TYR A 191 9.08 -7.70 20.58
CA TYR A 191 9.04 -6.44 21.30
C TYR A 191 10.45 -5.81 21.41
N GLY A 192 10.55 -4.53 21.09
CA GLY A 192 11.83 -3.80 21.10
C GLY A 192 12.65 -3.89 19.81
N LYS A 193 12.14 -4.53 18.77
CA LYS A 193 12.78 -4.45 17.46
C LYS A 193 12.51 -3.11 16.79
N GLU A 194 13.53 -2.53 16.16
CA GLU A 194 13.49 -1.18 15.56
C GLU A 194 12.50 -1.06 14.38
N ASP A 195 12.27 -2.14 13.65
CA ASP A 195 11.40 -2.19 12.48
C ASP A 195 9.95 -2.58 12.79
N LEU A 196 9.61 -2.70 14.09
CA LEU A 196 8.26 -2.99 14.54
C LEU A 196 7.36 -1.77 14.32
N THR A 197 6.26 -1.96 13.60
CA THR A 197 5.35 -0.88 13.21
C THR A 197 3.91 -1.31 13.41
N LEU A 198 3.11 -0.43 14.00
CA LEU A 198 1.68 -0.59 14.18
C LEU A 198 0.93 0.17 13.08
N TYR A 199 0.42 -0.56 12.11
CA TYR A 199 -0.42 0.00 11.04
C TYR A 199 -1.84 0.15 11.54
N VAL A 200 -2.37 1.35 11.47
CA VAL A 200 -3.73 1.64 11.96
C VAL A 200 -4.57 2.30 10.88
N SER A 201 -5.87 2.02 10.93
CA SER A 201 -6.85 2.70 10.09
C SER A 201 -7.04 4.16 10.52
N ASN A 202 -7.56 4.97 9.61
CA ASN A 202 -7.74 6.41 9.80
C ASN A 202 -8.56 6.76 11.07
N ASN A 203 -9.63 6.00 11.36
CA ASN A 203 -10.44 6.26 12.54
C ASN A 203 -9.69 5.98 13.85
N ILE A 204 -8.89 4.91 13.92
CA ILE A 204 -8.06 4.59 15.10
C ILE A 204 -6.99 5.68 15.29
N TYR A 205 -6.31 6.08 14.21
CA TYR A 205 -5.31 7.14 14.26
C TYR A 205 -5.90 8.45 14.81
N ARG A 206 -7.04 8.87 14.25
CA ARG A 206 -7.74 10.08 14.71
C ARG A 206 -8.25 9.98 16.15
N ALA A 207 -8.73 8.80 16.55
CA ALA A 207 -9.16 8.53 17.93
C ALA A 207 -7.97 8.67 18.89
N TYR A 208 -6.81 8.12 18.52
CA TYR A 208 -5.59 8.21 19.32
C TYR A 208 -5.09 9.65 19.47
N VAL A 209 -5.02 10.42 18.39
CA VAL A 209 -4.66 11.85 18.43
C VAL A 209 -5.59 12.63 19.38
N ARG A 210 -6.89 12.34 19.36
CA ARG A 210 -7.87 12.98 20.27
C ARG A 210 -7.70 12.52 21.71
N ALA A 211 -7.41 11.24 21.94
CA ALA A 211 -7.15 10.70 23.29
C ALA A 211 -5.90 11.31 23.92
N LEU A 212 -4.88 11.61 23.11
CA LEU A 212 -3.67 12.31 23.56
C LEU A 212 -3.89 13.81 23.90
N GLY A 213 -5.13 14.30 23.77
CA GLY A 213 -5.44 15.71 24.05
C GLY A 213 -4.81 16.67 23.05
N GLY A 214 -4.67 16.30 21.80
CA GLY A 214 -4.05 17.10 20.73
C GLY A 214 -4.71 18.45 20.46
N PHE A 215 -5.78 18.78 21.19
CA PHE A 215 -6.48 20.06 21.17
C PHE A 215 -6.51 20.73 22.56
N ALA A 216 -5.62 20.30 23.49
CA ALA A 216 -5.60 20.85 24.83
C ALA A 216 -5.30 22.37 24.81
N ALA A 217 -6.12 23.13 25.50
CA ALA A 217 -6.01 24.59 25.62
C ALA A 217 -4.70 25.07 26.27
N SER A 218 -3.89 24.16 26.81
CA SER A 218 -2.61 24.43 27.47
C SER A 218 -1.39 24.42 26.52
N GLY A 219 -1.55 24.18 25.22
CA GLY A 219 -0.48 24.28 24.23
C GLY A 219 0.61 23.22 24.30
N VAL A 220 0.54 22.27 25.23
CA VAL A 220 1.48 21.14 25.33
C VAL A 220 0.74 19.86 24.95
N GLY A 221 1.06 19.30 23.79
CA GLY A 221 0.56 17.99 23.40
C GLY A 221 1.11 16.89 24.31
N ALA A 222 0.46 15.73 24.35
CA ALA A 222 0.83 14.60 25.20
C ALA A 222 2.29 14.11 25.04
N ASN A 223 2.96 14.48 23.95
CA ASN A 223 4.38 14.20 23.69
C ASN A 223 5.33 15.32 24.15
N GLY A 224 4.85 16.32 24.92
CA GLY A 224 5.69 17.44 25.38
C GLY A 224 6.11 18.43 24.31
N TYR A 225 5.57 18.32 23.10
CA TYR A 225 5.82 19.27 22.01
C TYR A 225 4.85 20.45 22.06
N ASP A 226 5.39 21.64 21.93
CA ASP A 226 4.64 22.89 21.94
C ASP A 226 3.77 22.99 20.67
N ASN A 227 2.45 22.79 20.81
CA ASN A 227 1.48 22.91 19.73
C ASN A 227 1.15 24.39 19.42
N LYS A 228 2.16 25.22 19.26
CA LYS A 228 1.98 26.59 18.77
C LYS A 228 1.72 26.60 17.29
N GLY A 229 0.50 26.31 16.89
CA GLY A 229 -0.20 26.82 15.68
C GLY A 229 0.51 26.91 14.33
N THR A 230 1.69 26.35 14.16
CA THR A 230 2.47 26.42 12.92
C THR A 230 2.58 25.04 12.31
N ASN A 231 1.93 24.85 11.15
CA ASN A 231 2.15 23.76 10.17
C ASN A 231 2.84 22.51 10.73
N GLN A 232 2.16 21.81 11.63
CA GLN A 232 2.70 20.55 12.10
C GLN A 232 2.43 19.50 11.02
N VAL A 233 3.49 19.17 10.29
CA VAL A 233 3.63 17.86 9.66
C VAL A 233 3.24 16.83 10.72
N LEU A 234 2.34 15.90 10.40
CA LEU A 234 1.99 14.78 11.26
C LEU A 234 3.30 14.13 11.75
N ASN A 235 3.69 14.44 13.00
CA ASN A 235 4.88 13.84 13.60
C ASN A 235 4.61 12.35 13.79
N ASP A 236 5.65 11.54 13.65
CA ASP A 236 5.57 10.12 13.93
C ASP A 236 5.01 9.90 15.35
N LEU A 237 3.88 9.24 15.46
CA LEU A 237 3.27 8.87 16.73
C LEU A 237 3.82 7.52 17.19
N TYR A 238 3.99 7.39 18.49
CA TYR A 238 4.44 6.16 19.13
C TYR A 238 3.46 5.75 20.23
N PHE A 239 3.28 4.45 20.39
CA PHE A 239 2.55 3.85 21.49
C PHE A 239 3.39 2.70 22.06
N ASP A 240 3.69 2.72 23.35
CA ASP A 240 4.57 1.75 24.03
C ASP A 240 5.90 1.48 23.30
N GLY A 241 6.52 2.54 22.77
CA GLY A 241 7.78 2.44 22.02
C GLY A 241 7.64 1.93 20.59
N VAL A 242 6.42 1.56 20.13
CA VAL A 242 6.14 1.10 18.78
C VAL A 242 5.66 2.27 17.92
N LYS A 243 6.23 2.42 16.74
CA LYS A 243 5.82 3.44 15.76
C LYS A 243 4.43 3.17 15.24
N ILE A 244 3.55 4.19 15.26
CA ILE A 244 2.23 4.13 14.64
C ILE A 244 2.32 4.63 13.22
N PHE A 245 1.84 3.82 12.27
CA PHE A 245 1.78 4.14 10.86
C PHE A 245 0.33 4.26 10.40
N LEU A 246 -0.03 5.39 9.78
CA LEU A 246 -1.35 5.58 9.19
C LEU A 246 -1.44 4.87 7.84
N ALA A 247 -2.17 3.78 7.78
CA ALA A 247 -2.46 3.02 6.56
C ALA A 247 -3.88 3.36 6.07
N ASN A 248 -3.97 4.22 5.07
CA ASN A 248 -5.27 4.69 4.55
C ASN A 248 -6.09 3.59 3.86
N GLY A 249 -5.43 2.54 3.38
CA GLY A 249 -6.08 1.39 2.75
C GLY A 249 -6.71 0.41 3.74
N LEU A 250 -6.49 0.54 5.05
CA LEU A 250 -7.12 -0.32 6.05
C LEU A 250 -8.60 0.00 6.26
N ALA A 251 -9.41 -1.03 6.50
CA ALA A 251 -10.81 -0.88 6.88
C ALA A 251 -10.94 -0.13 8.22
N SER A 252 -12.08 0.53 8.42
CA SER A 252 -12.36 1.19 9.69
C SER A 252 -12.34 0.18 10.85
N ASN A 253 -11.74 0.57 11.97
CA ASN A 253 -11.55 -0.26 13.17
C ASN A 253 -10.68 -1.50 12.95
N THR A 254 -9.77 -1.46 12.00
CA THR A 254 -8.76 -2.50 11.82
C THR A 254 -7.36 -1.95 12.05
N ALA A 255 -6.48 -2.81 12.55
CA ALA A 255 -5.06 -2.53 12.71
C ALA A 255 -4.24 -3.81 12.50
N LEU A 256 -2.97 -3.63 12.17
CA LEU A 256 -1.98 -4.68 12.00
C LEU A 256 -0.69 -4.29 12.70
N LEU A 257 -0.17 -5.13 13.57
CA LEU A 257 1.15 -4.96 14.16
C LEU A 257 2.10 -5.98 13.55
N SER A 258 3.15 -5.51 12.91
CA SER A 258 4.16 -6.36 12.26
C SER A 258 5.47 -5.60 12.08
N GLN A 259 6.53 -6.35 11.84
CA GLN A 259 7.79 -5.76 11.34
C GLN A 259 7.61 -5.32 9.89
N THR A 260 8.18 -4.17 9.51
CA THR A 260 8.18 -3.69 8.10
C THR A 260 8.90 -4.67 7.18
N SER A 261 9.92 -5.36 7.68
CA SER A 261 10.67 -6.40 6.99
C SER A 261 9.87 -7.69 6.75
N ASN A 262 8.74 -7.87 7.43
CA ASN A 262 7.83 -9.01 7.25
C ASN A 262 6.73 -8.75 6.22
N LEU A 263 6.57 -7.52 5.77
CA LEU A 263 5.59 -7.14 4.77
C LEU A 263 6.28 -6.85 3.44
N TYR A 264 5.79 -7.46 2.37
CA TYR A 264 6.40 -7.39 1.05
C TYR A 264 5.41 -6.88 0.02
N PHE A 265 5.89 -5.99 -0.83
CA PHE A 265 5.21 -5.58 -2.04
C PHE A 265 6.08 -5.93 -3.24
N ALA A 266 5.57 -6.76 -4.13
CA ALA A 266 6.26 -7.16 -5.34
C ALA A 266 5.76 -6.38 -6.54
N THR A 267 6.71 -6.01 -7.36
CA THR A 267 6.46 -5.37 -8.64
C THR A 267 7.35 -5.99 -9.71
N GLY A 268 6.89 -5.99 -10.96
CA GLY A 268 7.68 -6.47 -12.09
C GLY A 268 8.87 -5.58 -12.42
N LEU A 269 9.31 -5.59 -13.65
CA LEU A 269 10.37 -4.70 -14.12
C LEU A 269 9.94 -3.25 -13.89
N MET A 270 10.75 -2.47 -13.18
CA MET A 270 10.47 -1.03 -13.00
C MET A 270 10.39 -0.30 -14.34
N ASN A 271 11.06 -0.79 -15.37
CA ASN A 271 10.99 -0.21 -16.72
C ASN A 271 9.63 -0.46 -17.40
N ASP A 272 8.97 -1.59 -17.14
CA ASP A 272 7.64 -1.89 -17.73
C ASP A 272 6.55 -1.04 -17.07
N MET A 273 6.77 -0.61 -15.83
CA MET A 273 5.87 0.29 -15.10
C MET A 273 5.91 1.73 -15.63
N ASN A 274 6.91 2.08 -16.38
CA ASN A 274 7.13 3.44 -16.88
C ASN A 274 6.38 3.73 -18.18
N GLU A 275 5.64 2.77 -18.71
CA GLU A 275 4.97 2.92 -20.00
C GLU A 275 3.51 3.39 -19.83
N VAL A 276 3.33 4.71 -19.67
CA VAL A 276 2.02 5.35 -19.86
C VAL A 276 1.94 5.85 -21.29
N LYS A 277 0.98 5.35 -22.03
CA LYS A 277 0.72 5.81 -23.40
C LYS A 277 -0.60 6.59 -23.44
N VAL A 278 -0.50 7.84 -23.87
CA VAL A 278 -1.66 8.64 -24.28
C VAL A 278 -1.72 8.60 -25.81
N LEU A 279 -2.74 7.95 -26.35
CA LEU A 279 -2.95 7.78 -27.79
C LEU A 279 -4.07 8.68 -28.22
N ASP A 280 -3.79 9.60 -29.14
CA ASP A 280 -4.81 10.33 -29.89
C ASP A 280 -5.32 9.44 -31.01
N MET A 281 -6.59 9.11 -30.98
CA MET A 281 -7.20 8.23 -31.98
C MET A 281 -7.54 8.97 -33.27
N GLY A 282 -7.50 10.30 -33.27
CA GLY A 282 -7.77 11.11 -34.46
C GLY A 282 -6.87 10.77 -35.65
N ASP A 283 -5.60 10.46 -35.38
CA ASP A 283 -4.62 10.09 -36.40
C ASP A 283 -4.71 8.61 -36.82
N ILE A 284 -5.43 7.77 -36.07
CA ILE A 284 -5.50 6.31 -36.29
C ILE A 284 -6.83 5.90 -36.95
N ASP A 285 -7.95 6.34 -36.37
CA ASP A 285 -9.30 5.96 -36.82
C ASP A 285 -10.21 7.17 -37.15
N GLY A 286 -9.68 8.40 -37.07
CA GLY A 286 -10.41 9.64 -37.29
C GLY A 286 -11.42 9.99 -36.19
N SER A 287 -11.44 9.26 -35.08
CA SER A 287 -12.32 9.57 -33.95
C SER A 287 -11.75 10.68 -33.06
N GLN A 288 -12.61 11.38 -32.33
CA GLN A 288 -12.21 12.38 -31.34
C GLN A 288 -11.86 11.77 -29.98
N ASN A 289 -11.50 10.49 -29.94
CA ASN A 289 -11.18 9.78 -28.71
C ASN A 289 -9.70 9.87 -28.39
N VAL A 290 -9.41 10.03 -27.09
CA VAL A 290 -8.07 9.90 -26.51
C VAL A 290 -8.06 8.68 -25.60
N ARG A 291 -7.07 7.81 -25.77
CA ARG A 291 -6.90 6.60 -24.96
C ARG A 291 -5.67 6.72 -24.08
N VAL A 292 -5.85 6.49 -22.78
CA VAL A 292 -4.74 6.35 -21.83
C VAL A 292 -4.60 4.87 -21.50
N VAL A 293 -3.41 4.32 -21.72
CA VAL A 293 -3.10 2.91 -21.48
C VAL A 293 -1.91 2.82 -20.54
N MET A 294 -2.11 2.12 -19.42
CA MET A 294 -1.06 1.77 -18.46
C MET A 294 -1.06 0.27 -18.22
N ARG A 295 0.12 -0.32 -17.99
CA ARG A 295 0.26 -1.73 -17.60
C ARG A 295 1.28 -1.84 -16.51
N PHE A 296 0.96 -2.58 -15.45
CA PHE A 296 1.86 -2.82 -14.33
C PHE A 296 1.57 -4.18 -13.70
N THR A 297 2.51 -4.66 -12.90
CA THR A 297 2.34 -5.88 -12.11
C THR A 297 2.50 -5.56 -10.65
N ALA A 298 1.68 -6.17 -9.81
CA ALA A 298 1.69 -5.94 -8.37
C ALA A 298 1.23 -7.18 -7.61
N ASP A 299 1.76 -7.36 -6.41
CA ASP A 299 1.29 -8.31 -5.40
C ASP A 299 1.75 -7.81 -4.03
N ALA A 300 0.98 -8.09 -2.98
CA ALA A 300 1.37 -7.82 -1.60
C ALA A 300 1.23 -9.07 -0.75
N LYS A 301 2.25 -9.36 0.05
CA LYS A 301 2.25 -10.50 0.97
C LYS A 301 3.01 -10.20 2.25
N TYR A 302 2.62 -10.91 3.31
CA TYR A 302 3.43 -11.02 4.51
C TYR A 302 4.27 -12.30 4.46
N GLY A 303 5.41 -12.28 5.14
CA GLY A 303 6.27 -13.45 5.23
C GLY A 303 5.70 -14.50 6.18
N PHE A 304 5.51 -14.14 7.43
CA PHE A 304 5.14 -15.09 8.50
C PHE A 304 3.98 -14.55 9.34
N ALA A 305 2.91 -15.33 9.44
CA ALA A 305 1.73 -14.98 10.22
C ALA A 305 1.99 -15.04 11.72
N SER A 306 2.92 -15.89 12.19
CA SER A 306 3.33 -15.98 13.60
C SER A 306 3.94 -14.69 14.16
N ASP A 307 4.40 -13.79 13.29
CA ASP A 307 5.08 -12.55 13.64
C ASP A 307 4.16 -11.33 13.41
N VAL A 308 2.84 -11.58 13.33
CA VAL A 308 1.83 -10.57 13.03
C VAL A 308 0.74 -10.61 14.09
N VAL A 309 0.31 -9.44 14.59
CA VAL A 309 -0.90 -9.32 15.41
C VAL A 309 -1.94 -8.55 14.63
N THR A 310 -3.16 -9.07 14.60
CA THR A 310 -4.29 -8.48 13.88
C THR A 310 -5.34 -7.95 14.84
N TYR A 311 -5.97 -6.84 14.47
CA TYR A 311 -7.09 -6.28 15.19
C TYR A 311 -8.26 -6.01 14.24
N GLY A 312 -9.44 -6.46 14.62
CA GLY A 312 -10.66 -6.15 13.91
C GLY A 312 -10.95 -7.00 12.68
N ILE A 313 -10.20 -8.08 12.49
CA ILE A 313 -10.54 -9.15 11.53
C ILE A 313 -10.86 -10.45 12.28
N THR A 314 -11.61 -11.32 11.65
CA THR A 314 -11.86 -12.68 12.15
C THR A 314 -11.23 -13.67 11.18
N ASN A 315 -10.37 -14.54 11.69
CA ASN A 315 -9.78 -15.61 10.91
C ASN A 315 -10.72 -16.81 10.90
N SER A 316 -11.15 -17.24 9.72
CA SER A 316 -12.08 -18.37 9.56
C SER A 316 -11.38 -19.73 9.67
N ALA A 317 -10.06 -19.76 9.75
CA ALA A 317 -9.25 -20.98 9.86
C ALA A 317 -8.89 -21.33 11.31
N ASN A 318 -9.15 -20.43 12.27
CA ASN A 318 -8.94 -20.64 13.71
C ASN A 318 -10.18 -21.14 14.42
#